data_00bb310a6c771c93d5472d9f2a16d3fd
#
_entry.id   00bb310a6c771c93d5472d9f2a16d3fd
#
_cell.length_a   1.000
_cell.length_b   1.000
_cell.length_c   1.000
_cell.angle_alpha   90.00
_cell.angle_beta   90.00
_cell.angle_gamma   90.00
#
_symmetry.space_group_name_H-M   'P 1'
#
loop_
_entity.id
_entity.type
_entity.pdbx_description
1 polymer ?
#
loop_
_entity_poly.entity_id
_entity_poly.type
_entity_poly.pdbx_seq_one_letter_code
_entity_poly.pdbx_strand_id
1 'polypeptide(L)'
;MLILIPVESDKGIESRITTVAGMKKWALVDFDEGEAKSITFHDDRTQSGAEWIDFVILENRFENAMDFMNEGMMCLARREEETIEEILSAFKFKELDEIGF
;
A
#
# COMPACT_ATOMS: atom_id res chain seq x y z
N MET A 1 -8.04 -8.53 -4.52
CA MET A 1 -8.18 -7.25 -3.79
C MET A 1 -7.06 -6.31 -4.17
N LEU A 2 -7.32 -5.03 -4.12
CA LEU A 2 -6.35 -4.00 -4.50
C LEU A 2 -5.73 -3.36 -3.27
N ILE A 3 -4.40 -3.30 -3.26
CA ILE A 3 -3.60 -2.75 -2.16
C ILE A 3 -2.74 -1.62 -2.70
N LEU A 4 -2.83 -0.45 -2.09
CA LEU A 4 -2.10 0.75 -2.49
C LEU A 4 -0.93 0.97 -1.53
N ILE A 5 0.28 1.18 -2.09
CA ILE A 5 1.49 1.35 -1.28
C ILE A 5 2.32 2.52 -1.84
N PRO A 6 2.65 3.54 -1.01
CA PRO A 6 3.54 4.62 -1.46
C PRO A 6 4.99 4.14 -1.43
N VAL A 7 5.70 4.29 -2.56
CA VAL A 7 7.05 3.75 -2.71
C VAL A 7 8.03 4.77 -3.26
N GLU A 8 9.32 4.52 -3.05
CA GLU A 8 10.42 5.37 -3.51
C GLU A 8 10.74 5.19 -5.00
N SER A 9 10.34 4.05 -5.58
CA SER A 9 10.74 3.69 -6.94
C SER A 9 9.78 2.65 -7.52
N ASP A 10 9.96 2.34 -8.78
CA ASP A 10 9.14 1.36 -9.51
C ASP A 10 9.95 0.08 -9.82
N LYS A 11 10.54 -0.50 -8.80
CA LYS A 11 11.37 -1.71 -8.93
C LYS A 11 10.62 -3.01 -8.63
N GLY A 12 9.32 -3.06 -8.94
CA GLY A 12 8.51 -4.25 -8.70
C GLY A 12 8.42 -4.54 -7.20
N ILE A 13 8.49 -5.81 -6.83
CA ILE A 13 8.36 -6.23 -5.42
C ILE A 13 9.52 -5.76 -4.55
N GLU A 14 10.63 -5.31 -5.15
CA GLU A 14 11.77 -4.79 -4.41
C GLU A 14 11.65 -3.31 -4.08
N SER A 15 10.60 -2.63 -4.56
CA SER A 15 10.34 -1.22 -4.25
C SER A 15 10.15 -1.02 -2.76
N ARG A 16 10.77 0.02 -2.21
CA ARG A 16 10.73 0.29 -0.77
C ARG A 16 9.58 1.24 -0.45
N ILE A 17 8.86 0.92 0.63
CA ILE A 17 7.81 1.80 1.13
C ILE A 17 8.41 3.10 1.66
N THR A 18 7.68 4.20 1.49
CA THR A 18 8.03 5.50 2.04
C THR A 18 6.78 6.19 2.54
N THR A 19 6.95 7.38 3.12
CA THR A 19 5.80 8.18 3.54
C THR A 19 5.03 8.69 2.33
N VAL A 20 3.75 9.01 2.52
CA VAL A 20 2.95 9.62 1.45
C VAL A 20 3.57 10.92 0.97
N ALA A 21 4.09 11.73 1.91
CA ALA A 21 4.72 13.01 1.56
C ALA A 21 6.03 12.84 0.78
N GLY A 22 6.75 11.74 0.99
CA GLY A 22 8.05 11.48 0.36
C GLY A 22 8.00 10.54 -0.83
N MET A 23 6.83 10.10 -1.24
CA MET A 23 6.72 9.09 -2.29
C MET A 23 7.14 9.58 -3.66
N LYS A 24 7.62 8.67 -4.48
CA LYS A 24 7.91 8.88 -5.90
C LYS A 24 6.85 8.24 -6.79
N LYS A 25 6.31 7.11 -6.38
CA LYS A 25 5.27 6.37 -7.09
C LYS A 25 4.27 5.78 -6.12
N TRP A 26 3.05 5.55 -6.61
CA TRP A 26 2.06 4.72 -5.94
C TRP A 26 2.11 3.34 -6.59
N ALA A 27 2.37 2.31 -5.79
CA ALA A 27 2.24 0.92 -6.25
C ALA A 27 0.81 0.46 -5.99
N LEU A 28 0.19 -0.10 -7.02
CA LEU A 28 -1.13 -0.73 -6.90
C LEU A 28 -0.95 -2.22 -7.14
N VAL A 29 -1.21 -3.01 -6.11
CA VAL A 29 -1.02 -4.45 -6.12
C VAL A 29 -2.38 -5.13 -6.21
N ASP A 30 -2.55 -5.99 -7.21
CA ASP A 30 -3.69 -6.90 -7.25
C ASP A 30 -3.26 -8.17 -6.53
N PHE A 31 -3.76 -8.34 -5.31
CA PHE A 31 -3.37 -9.44 -4.41
C PHE A 31 -4.54 -10.40 -4.25
N ASP A 32 -4.31 -11.67 -4.60
CA ASP A 32 -5.35 -12.68 -4.55
C ASP A 32 -4.75 -14.05 -4.27
N GLU A 33 -5.47 -14.86 -3.50
CA GLU A 33 -5.04 -16.21 -3.14
C GLU A 33 -3.64 -16.27 -2.51
N GLY A 34 -3.28 -15.23 -1.75
CA GLY A 34 -2.02 -15.17 -1.03
C GLY A 34 -0.83 -14.72 -1.87
N GLU A 35 -1.03 -14.21 -3.08
CA GLU A 35 0.06 -13.75 -3.93
C GLU A 35 -0.32 -12.53 -4.76
N ALA A 36 0.69 -11.77 -5.18
CA ALA A 36 0.50 -10.63 -6.07
C ALA A 36 0.31 -11.13 -7.50
N LYS A 37 -0.86 -10.84 -8.07
CA LYS A 37 -1.16 -11.18 -9.48
C LYS A 37 -0.60 -10.14 -10.43
N SER A 38 -0.57 -8.87 -10.02
CA SER A 38 0.03 -7.79 -10.79
C SER A 38 0.44 -6.65 -9.87
N ILE A 39 1.42 -5.87 -10.30
CA ILE A 39 1.85 -4.65 -9.63
C ILE A 39 2.00 -3.58 -10.70
N THR A 40 1.30 -2.45 -10.54
CA THR A 40 1.43 -1.30 -11.42
C THR A 40 1.87 -0.10 -10.62
N PHE A 41 2.53 0.86 -11.28
CA PHE A 41 3.07 2.06 -10.63
C PHE A 41 2.50 3.31 -11.28
N HIS A 42 2.10 4.27 -10.46
CA HIS A 42 1.42 5.49 -10.91
C HIS A 42 1.98 6.70 -10.19
N ASP A 43 2.06 7.84 -10.88
CA ASP A 43 2.46 9.10 -10.26
C ASP A 43 1.40 9.62 -9.29
N ASP A 44 0.13 9.38 -9.63
CA ASP A 44 -1.03 9.76 -8.81
C ASP A 44 -1.92 8.53 -8.64
N ARG A 45 -2.38 8.26 -7.42
CA ARG A 45 -3.20 7.09 -7.14
C ARG A 45 -4.53 7.07 -7.91
N THR A 46 -5.01 8.22 -8.35
CA THR A 46 -6.24 8.30 -9.16
C THR A 46 -6.01 7.89 -10.61
N GLN A 47 -4.78 7.83 -11.08
CA GLN A 47 -4.44 7.45 -12.46
C GLN A 47 -4.54 5.95 -12.72
N SER A 48 -4.69 5.14 -11.69
CA SER A 48 -4.75 3.69 -11.83
C SER A 48 -6.01 3.22 -12.57
N GLY A 49 -7.05 4.04 -12.60
CA GLY A 49 -8.35 3.67 -13.17
C GLY A 49 -9.17 2.75 -12.29
N ALA A 50 -8.68 2.38 -11.11
CA ALA A 50 -9.40 1.53 -10.19
C ALA A 50 -10.56 2.32 -9.55
N GLU A 51 -11.76 1.76 -9.61
CA GLU A 51 -12.94 2.37 -9.00
C GLU A 51 -12.97 2.15 -7.49
N TRP A 52 -12.34 1.07 -7.03
CA TRP A 52 -12.32 0.70 -5.62
C TRP A 52 -10.97 0.13 -5.24
N ILE A 53 -10.36 0.68 -4.19
CA ILE A 53 -9.12 0.16 -3.61
C ILE A 53 -9.45 -0.30 -2.19
N ASP A 54 -9.08 -1.53 -1.87
CA ASP A 54 -9.47 -2.15 -0.60
C ASP A 54 -8.60 -1.70 0.57
N PHE A 55 -7.29 -1.59 0.36
CA PHE A 55 -6.32 -1.28 1.41
C PHE A 55 -5.32 -0.23 0.96
N VAL A 56 -4.85 0.57 1.92
CA VAL A 56 -3.64 1.37 1.77
C VAL A 56 -2.68 0.97 2.89
N ILE A 57 -1.41 0.78 2.54
CA ILE A 57 -0.36 0.46 3.52
C ILE A 57 0.52 1.69 3.69
N LEU A 58 0.55 2.25 4.89
CA LEU A 58 1.32 3.45 5.20
C LEU A 58 2.63 3.08 5.89
N GLU A 59 3.62 3.95 5.78
CA GLU A 59 4.94 3.71 6.38
C GLU A 59 4.86 3.66 7.91
N ASN A 60 4.00 4.51 8.50
CA ASN A 60 3.81 4.52 9.94
C ASN A 60 2.38 4.93 10.30
N ARG A 61 2.01 4.63 11.53
CA ARG A 61 0.65 4.85 12.03
C ARG A 61 0.31 6.32 12.30
N PHE A 62 1.30 7.21 12.23
CA PHE A 62 1.11 8.63 12.51
C PHE A 62 0.82 9.46 11.27
N GLU A 63 0.89 8.86 10.09
CA GLU A 63 0.52 9.55 8.86
C GLU A 63 -0.98 9.80 8.82
N ASN A 64 -1.39 10.86 8.12
CA ASN A 64 -2.79 11.20 7.99
C ASN A 64 -3.49 10.22 7.06
N ALA A 65 -4.31 9.34 7.64
CA ALA A 65 -5.05 8.34 6.90
C ALA A 65 -6.47 8.77 6.53
N MET A 66 -6.89 9.97 6.93
CA MET A 66 -8.29 10.42 6.81
C MET A 66 -8.80 10.37 5.38
N ASP A 67 -8.01 10.85 4.41
CA ASP A 67 -8.44 10.87 3.01
C ASP A 67 -8.69 9.47 2.47
N PHE A 68 -7.84 8.51 2.85
CA PHE A 68 -7.98 7.12 2.43
C PHE A 68 -9.20 6.48 3.07
N MET A 69 -9.44 6.76 4.35
CA MET A 69 -10.61 6.25 5.06
C MET A 69 -11.91 6.82 4.47
N ASN A 70 -11.91 8.10 4.10
CA ASN A 70 -13.07 8.74 3.48
C ASN A 70 -13.40 8.12 2.11
N GLU A 71 -12.41 7.53 1.45
CA GLU A 71 -12.61 6.82 0.18
C GLU A 71 -12.97 5.34 0.38
N GLY A 72 -13.10 4.91 1.63
CA GLY A 72 -13.52 3.55 1.94
C GLY A 72 -12.39 2.54 2.03
N MET A 73 -11.13 2.98 2.04
CA MET A 73 -9.99 2.06 2.19
C MET A 73 -9.77 1.70 3.64
N MET A 74 -9.38 0.45 3.89
CA MET A 74 -8.84 0.07 5.19
C MET A 74 -7.38 0.50 5.23
N CYS A 75 -6.97 1.17 6.30
CA CYS A 75 -5.63 1.70 6.43
C CYS A 75 -4.81 0.82 7.38
N LEU A 76 -3.67 0.37 6.90
CA LEU A 76 -2.72 -0.43 7.67
C LEU A 76 -1.37 0.27 7.68
N ALA A 77 -0.58 0.04 8.71
CA ALA A 77 0.78 0.55 8.80
C ALA A 77 1.77 -0.61 8.91
N ARG A 78 2.91 -0.48 8.25
CA ARG A 78 3.99 -1.46 8.39
C ARG A 78 4.55 -1.41 9.81
N ARG A 79 5.18 -2.50 10.23
CA ARG A 79 5.96 -2.55 11.48
C ARG A 79 7.44 -2.37 11.18
N GLU A 80 8.05 -3.33 10.48
CA GLU A 80 9.48 -3.32 10.14
C GLU A 80 9.72 -3.59 8.65
N GLU A 81 8.67 -3.96 7.91
CA GLU A 81 8.76 -4.28 6.49
C GLU A 81 9.25 -3.08 5.69
N GLU A 82 10.19 -3.31 4.77
CA GLU A 82 10.77 -2.25 3.96
C GLU A 82 10.35 -2.31 2.49
N THR A 83 10.14 -3.51 1.96
CA THR A 83 9.82 -3.70 0.54
C THR A 83 8.39 -4.17 0.35
N ILE A 84 7.88 -4.03 -0.88
CA ILE A 84 6.55 -4.55 -1.23
C ILE A 84 6.48 -6.05 -0.92
N GLU A 85 7.53 -6.81 -1.25
CA GLU A 85 7.58 -8.25 -0.98
C GLU A 85 7.37 -8.56 0.50
N GLU A 86 8.09 -7.84 1.37
CA GLU A 86 7.97 -8.02 2.81
C GLU A 86 6.60 -7.60 3.32
N ILE A 87 6.06 -6.50 2.78
CA ILE A 87 4.74 -6.00 3.15
C ILE A 87 3.65 -7.00 2.77
N LEU A 88 3.72 -7.57 1.58
CA LEU A 88 2.71 -8.54 1.13
C LEU A 88 2.78 -9.84 1.95
N SER A 89 3.97 -10.25 2.35
CA SER A 89 4.13 -11.39 3.26
C SER A 89 3.48 -11.09 4.62
N ALA A 90 3.75 -9.92 5.19
CA ALA A 90 3.15 -9.50 6.45
C ALA A 90 1.63 -9.35 6.34
N PHE A 91 1.15 -8.81 5.23
CA PHE A 91 -0.28 -8.69 4.97
C PHE A 91 -0.96 -10.07 4.95
N LYS A 92 -0.34 -11.03 4.28
CA LYS A 92 -0.87 -12.40 4.18
C LYS A 92 -1.04 -13.04 5.56
N PHE A 93 -0.11 -12.77 6.47
CA PHE A 93 -0.13 -13.36 7.82
C PHE A 93 -0.72 -12.42 8.88
N LYS A 94 -1.32 -11.31 8.46
CA LYS A 94 -1.98 -10.33 9.35
C LYS A 94 -1.04 -9.73 10.39
N GLU A 95 0.18 -9.44 9.97
CA GLU A 95 1.23 -8.89 10.84
C GLU A 95 1.37 -7.36 10.74
N LEU A 96 0.57 -6.70 9.91
CA LEU A 96 0.55 -5.25 9.82
C LEU A 96 -0.39 -4.65 10.86
N ASP A 97 -0.11 -3.42 11.30
CA ASP A 97 -0.93 -2.73 12.29
C ASP A 97 -2.14 -2.06 11.63
N GLU A 98 -3.31 -2.20 12.22
CA GLU A 98 -4.48 -1.48 11.75
C GLU A 98 -4.45 -0.04 12.26
N ILE A 99 -4.80 0.90 11.36
CA ILE A 99 -4.99 2.30 11.71
C ILE A 99 -6.49 2.55 11.81
N GLY A 100 -6.96 2.94 12.98
CA GLY A 100 -8.37 3.23 13.22
C GLY A 100 -8.55 4.43 14.12
N PHE A 101 -9.78 4.89 14.20
CA PHE A 101 -10.17 5.99 15.08
C PHE A 101 -11.17 5.53 16.12
#